data_5de42c713b8f21951fe52337300c8a53
#
_entry.id   5de42c713b8f21951fe52337300c8a53
#
_cell.length_a   1.000
_cell.length_b   1.000
_cell.length_c   1.000
_cell.angle_alpha   90.00
_cell.angle_beta   90.00
_cell.angle_gamma   90.00
#
_symmetry.space_group_name_H-M   'P 1'
#
loop_
_entity.id
_entity.type
_entity.pdbx_description
1 polymer ?
#
loop_
_entity_poly.entity_id
_entity_poly.type
_entity_poly.pdbx_seq_one_letter_code
_entity_poly.pdbx_strand_id
1 'polypeptide(L)'
;NEGFEQMDYALDQGVNFWDTAELYAVPPKEETYGHTEIIIGNWFKKSNKRDKVILATKVAGPMRAYLRGGGNNYGIVKMTQAVNDSLKRLQTDYIDLYQLHWPERNTNFFGKLGYEHDDSSEWNQFEDVLGSLQKFVDAGKIREVGLSNETPWGVSKYLELSKEKGLPRMMSIQNPYNLLNRTYEVGLAEVSVRDKIGLLAYSPL
;
A
#
# COMPACT_ATOMS: atom_id res chain seq x y z
N ASN A 1 -15.61 -21.68 8.56
CA ASN A 1 -14.77 -21.09 7.52
C ASN A 1 -13.46 -20.67 8.16
N GLU A 2 -12.41 -21.42 7.92
CA GLU A 2 -11.08 -21.30 8.53
C GLU A 2 -10.53 -19.86 8.55
N GLY A 3 -10.64 -19.14 7.43
CA GLY A 3 -10.19 -17.72 7.38
C GLY A 3 -10.95 -16.81 8.35
N PHE A 4 -12.22 -17.05 8.59
CA PHE A 4 -13.00 -16.29 9.56
C PHE A 4 -12.61 -16.62 11.00
N GLU A 5 -12.33 -17.88 11.29
CA GLU A 5 -11.85 -18.33 12.60
C GLU A 5 -10.48 -17.72 12.92
N GLN A 6 -9.58 -17.64 11.92
CA GLN A 6 -8.29 -16.96 12.06
C GLN A 6 -8.44 -15.46 12.34
N MET A 7 -9.35 -14.77 11.63
CA MET A 7 -9.62 -13.34 11.84
C MET A 7 -10.25 -13.08 13.22
N ASP A 8 -11.20 -13.89 13.64
CA ASP A 8 -11.79 -13.80 14.97
C ASP A 8 -10.73 -14.03 16.05
N TYR A 9 -9.92 -15.09 15.92
CA TYR A 9 -8.85 -15.39 16.87
C TYR A 9 -7.80 -14.28 16.93
N ALA A 10 -7.35 -13.75 15.78
CA ALA A 10 -6.39 -12.66 15.74
C ALA A 10 -6.90 -11.43 16.50
N LEU A 11 -8.15 -11.05 16.27
CA LEU A 11 -8.76 -9.91 16.93
C LEU A 11 -8.91 -10.14 18.45
N ASP A 12 -9.31 -11.34 18.86
CA ASP A 12 -9.43 -11.72 20.28
C ASP A 12 -8.07 -11.71 21.00
N GLN A 13 -6.97 -11.94 20.27
CA GLN A 13 -5.59 -11.81 20.78
C GLN A 13 -5.03 -10.37 20.68
N GLY A 14 -5.85 -9.39 20.29
CA GLY A 14 -5.44 -8.00 20.17
C GLY A 14 -4.68 -7.66 18.86
N VAL A 15 -4.61 -8.57 17.90
CA VAL A 15 -4.02 -8.32 16.56
C VAL A 15 -5.08 -7.66 15.68
N ASN A 16 -5.13 -6.33 15.73
CA ASN A 16 -6.16 -5.54 15.07
C ASN A 16 -5.66 -4.72 13.86
N PHE A 17 -4.38 -4.72 13.54
CA PHE A 17 -3.84 -4.13 12.32
C PHE A 17 -3.75 -5.20 11.23
N TRP A 18 -4.62 -5.09 10.21
CA TRP A 18 -4.73 -6.08 9.14
C TRP A 18 -4.28 -5.49 7.81
N ASP A 19 -3.33 -6.15 7.17
CA ASP A 19 -2.75 -5.73 5.91
C ASP A 19 -3.16 -6.66 4.76
N THR A 20 -3.65 -6.07 3.68
CA THR A 20 -3.99 -6.76 2.43
C THR A 20 -3.54 -5.94 1.21
N ALA A 21 -3.95 -6.31 0.02
CA ALA A 21 -3.76 -5.55 -1.21
C ALA A 21 -4.78 -5.95 -2.27
N GLU A 22 -5.09 -5.04 -3.21
CA GLU A 22 -5.94 -5.38 -4.36
C GLU A 22 -5.38 -6.55 -5.18
N LEU A 23 -4.04 -6.67 -5.23
CA LEU A 23 -3.35 -7.70 -5.99
C LEU A 23 -3.44 -9.09 -5.36
N TYR A 24 -3.72 -9.20 -4.06
CA TYR A 24 -3.67 -10.48 -3.35
C TYR A 24 -4.87 -11.39 -3.72
N ALA A 25 -4.68 -12.73 -3.78
CA ALA A 25 -3.67 -13.57 -3.12
C ALA A 25 -2.29 -13.57 -3.81
N VAL A 26 -1.28 -14.14 -3.09
CA VAL A 26 0.06 -14.43 -3.59
C VAL A 26 0.20 -15.95 -3.81
N PRO A 27 0.75 -16.42 -4.94
CA PRO A 27 1.22 -15.64 -6.09
C PRO A 27 0.05 -14.96 -6.83
N PRO A 28 0.28 -13.72 -7.34
CA PRO A 28 -0.78 -12.96 -7.98
C PRO A 28 -1.16 -13.54 -9.35
N LYS A 29 -2.46 -13.78 -9.54
CA LYS A 29 -3.06 -14.29 -10.77
C LYS A 29 -4.32 -13.50 -11.11
N GLU A 30 -4.69 -13.48 -12.40
CA GLU A 30 -5.90 -12.81 -12.87
C GLU A 30 -7.17 -13.35 -12.19
N GLU A 31 -7.21 -14.67 -11.97
CA GLU A 31 -8.38 -15.35 -11.39
C GLU A 31 -8.53 -15.12 -9.88
N THR A 32 -7.46 -14.69 -9.20
CA THR A 32 -7.44 -14.60 -7.73
C THR A 32 -7.17 -13.20 -7.17
N TYR A 33 -6.87 -12.21 -8.02
CA TYR A 33 -6.67 -10.86 -7.49
C TYR A 33 -7.95 -10.32 -6.82
N GLY A 34 -7.77 -9.58 -5.73
CA GLY A 34 -8.87 -9.05 -4.93
C GLY A 34 -9.55 -10.06 -4.01
N HIS A 35 -9.24 -11.36 -4.09
CA HIS A 35 -9.90 -12.38 -3.27
C HIS A 35 -9.68 -12.16 -1.77
N THR A 36 -8.50 -11.72 -1.34
CA THR A 36 -8.22 -11.45 0.07
C THR A 36 -9.08 -10.31 0.61
N GLU A 37 -9.23 -9.24 -0.18
CA GLU A 37 -10.12 -8.14 0.18
C GLU A 37 -11.60 -8.60 0.24
N ILE A 38 -12.04 -9.45 -0.69
CA ILE A 38 -13.40 -10.03 -0.67
C ILE A 38 -13.63 -10.86 0.59
N ILE A 39 -12.66 -11.69 0.99
CA ILE A 39 -12.76 -12.52 2.21
C ILE A 39 -12.87 -11.63 3.45
N ILE A 40 -12.02 -10.60 3.57
CA ILE A 40 -12.06 -9.65 4.67
C ILE A 40 -13.40 -8.89 4.68
N GLY A 41 -13.87 -8.40 3.52
CA GLY A 41 -15.15 -7.71 3.40
C GLY A 41 -16.35 -8.57 3.81
N ASN A 42 -16.34 -9.85 3.43
CA ASN A 42 -17.36 -10.80 3.86
C ASN A 42 -17.34 -11.03 5.40
N TRP A 43 -16.15 -11.04 6.00
CA TRP A 43 -16.02 -11.11 7.44
C TRP A 43 -16.54 -9.85 8.13
N PHE A 44 -16.20 -8.64 7.62
CA PHE A 44 -16.75 -7.39 8.16
C PHE A 44 -18.27 -7.37 8.14
N LYS A 45 -18.87 -7.75 7.01
CA LYS A 45 -20.34 -7.83 6.88
C LYS A 45 -20.96 -8.82 7.87
N LYS A 46 -20.33 -9.98 8.08
CA LYS A 46 -20.83 -11.02 8.97
C LYS A 46 -20.65 -10.67 10.45
N SER A 47 -19.47 -10.15 10.81
CA SER A 47 -19.10 -9.90 12.20
C SER A 47 -19.59 -8.57 12.74
N ASN A 48 -19.83 -7.59 11.86
CA ASN A 48 -20.11 -6.19 12.21
C ASN A 48 -19.01 -5.55 13.08
N LYS A 49 -17.74 -5.99 12.90
CA LYS A 49 -16.57 -5.53 13.69
C LYS A 49 -15.59 -4.66 12.88
N ARG A 50 -16.06 -3.96 11.82
CA ARG A 50 -15.16 -3.11 10.98
C ARG A 50 -14.42 -2.06 11.82
N ASP A 51 -15.08 -1.48 12.80
CA ASP A 51 -14.55 -0.44 13.70
C ASP A 51 -13.48 -0.95 14.68
N LYS A 52 -13.32 -2.25 14.83
CA LYS A 52 -12.28 -2.87 15.67
C LYS A 52 -10.97 -3.11 14.94
N VAL A 53 -10.93 -2.93 13.62
CA VAL A 53 -9.80 -3.26 12.78
C VAL A 53 -9.21 -1.99 12.16
N ILE A 54 -7.91 -1.84 12.26
CA ILE A 54 -7.11 -0.89 11.47
C ILE A 54 -6.78 -1.59 10.16
N LEU A 55 -7.45 -1.20 9.09
CA LEU A 55 -7.37 -1.88 7.79
C LEU A 55 -6.39 -1.17 6.88
N ALA A 56 -5.36 -1.89 6.47
CA ALA A 56 -4.44 -1.47 5.42
C ALA A 56 -4.69 -2.25 4.13
N THR A 57 -4.72 -1.54 3.00
CA THR A 57 -4.67 -2.17 1.67
C THR A 57 -3.78 -1.34 0.73
N LYS A 58 -3.55 -1.85 -0.51
CA LYS A 58 -2.55 -1.28 -1.41
C LYS A 58 -3.08 -1.22 -2.84
N VAL A 59 -2.76 -0.12 -3.53
CA VAL A 59 -2.91 -0.02 -4.98
C VAL A 59 -1.68 -0.58 -5.66
N ALA A 60 -1.86 -1.50 -6.61
CA ALA A 60 -0.77 -2.05 -7.40
C ALA A 60 -0.22 -1.00 -8.37
N GLY A 61 1.12 -0.93 -8.45
CA GLY A 61 1.82 -0.17 -9.48
C GLY A 61 1.76 -0.85 -10.86
N PRO A 62 2.62 -0.45 -11.80
CA PRO A 62 2.67 -1.00 -13.16
C PRO A 62 3.01 -2.51 -13.18
N MET A 63 3.07 -3.09 -14.38
CA MET A 63 3.48 -4.48 -14.70
C MET A 63 2.42 -5.58 -14.51
N ARG A 64 1.15 -5.26 -14.31
CA ARG A 64 0.06 -6.27 -14.24
C ARG A 64 -1.03 -5.94 -15.25
N ALA A 65 -0.96 -6.56 -16.43
CA ALA A 65 -1.85 -6.24 -17.55
C ALA A 65 -3.33 -6.55 -17.27
N TYR A 66 -3.64 -7.48 -16.41
CA TYR A 66 -5.01 -7.86 -16.07
C TYR A 66 -5.67 -6.92 -15.03
N LEU A 67 -4.90 -6.11 -14.33
CA LEU A 67 -5.49 -5.15 -13.39
C LEU A 67 -6.06 -3.94 -14.13
N ARG A 68 -7.30 -3.61 -13.86
CA ARG A 68 -7.98 -2.41 -14.36
C ARG A 68 -7.81 -2.17 -15.87
N GLY A 69 -7.79 -3.25 -16.67
CA GLY A 69 -7.61 -3.19 -18.12
C GLY A 69 -6.18 -2.87 -18.59
N GLY A 70 -5.18 -3.08 -17.74
CA GLY A 70 -3.77 -2.77 -18.01
C GLY A 70 -3.42 -1.30 -17.84
N GLY A 71 -2.14 -0.95 -18.11
CA GLY A 71 -1.66 0.42 -17.97
C GLY A 71 -1.82 0.96 -16.55
N ASN A 72 -1.57 0.12 -15.54
CA ASN A 72 -1.66 0.53 -14.15
C ASN A 72 -0.61 1.60 -13.84
N ASN A 73 -1.05 2.69 -13.28
CA ASN A 73 -0.22 3.80 -12.85
C ASN A 73 -0.89 4.51 -11.66
N TYR A 74 -0.22 5.50 -11.11
CA TYR A 74 -0.72 6.31 -10.00
C TYR A 74 -1.43 7.58 -10.44
N GLY A 75 -1.85 7.67 -11.70
CA GLY A 75 -2.73 8.73 -12.18
C GLY A 75 -4.12 8.68 -11.53
N ILE A 76 -4.73 9.85 -11.35
CA ILE A 76 -5.99 10.01 -10.60
C ILE A 76 -7.10 9.07 -11.08
N VAL A 77 -7.22 8.81 -12.38
CA VAL A 77 -8.28 7.95 -12.94
C VAL A 77 -8.12 6.51 -12.47
N LYS A 78 -6.89 5.95 -12.61
CA LYS A 78 -6.58 4.57 -12.22
C LYS A 78 -6.63 4.39 -10.70
N MET A 79 -6.13 5.37 -9.94
CA MET A 79 -6.21 5.33 -8.48
C MET A 79 -7.64 5.44 -7.97
N THR A 80 -8.48 6.29 -8.58
CA THR A 80 -9.90 6.38 -8.23
C THR A 80 -10.63 5.05 -8.44
N GLN A 81 -10.38 4.39 -9.55
CA GLN A 81 -10.91 3.06 -9.80
C GLN A 81 -10.43 2.06 -8.74
N ALA A 82 -9.12 2.02 -8.47
CA ALA A 82 -8.53 1.11 -7.48
C ALA A 82 -9.14 1.27 -6.08
N VAL A 83 -9.22 2.51 -5.58
CA VAL A 83 -9.81 2.79 -4.25
C VAL A 83 -11.27 2.35 -4.20
N ASN A 84 -12.08 2.72 -5.21
CA ASN A 84 -13.49 2.36 -5.23
C ASN A 84 -13.71 0.83 -5.31
N ASP A 85 -12.90 0.15 -6.12
CA ASP A 85 -12.99 -1.31 -6.26
C ASP A 85 -12.56 -2.02 -4.96
N SER A 86 -11.51 -1.52 -4.28
CA SER A 86 -11.09 -2.03 -2.96
C SER A 86 -12.17 -1.82 -1.90
N LEU A 87 -12.75 -0.63 -1.80
CA LEU A 87 -13.87 -0.35 -0.87
C LEU A 87 -15.06 -1.28 -1.12
N LYS A 88 -15.39 -1.53 -2.40
CA LYS A 88 -16.46 -2.46 -2.77
C LYS A 88 -16.15 -3.89 -2.35
N ARG A 89 -14.92 -4.40 -2.60
CA ARG A 89 -14.51 -5.75 -2.20
C ARG A 89 -14.48 -5.90 -0.67
N LEU A 90 -13.95 -4.89 0.00
CA LEU A 90 -13.85 -4.83 1.47
C LEU A 90 -15.18 -4.54 2.18
N GLN A 91 -16.22 -4.16 1.43
CA GLN A 91 -17.57 -3.84 1.96
C GLN A 91 -17.51 -2.83 3.12
N THR A 92 -16.74 -1.76 2.92
CA THR A 92 -16.55 -0.66 3.89
C THR A 92 -16.48 0.67 3.16
N ASP A 93 -16.80 1.76 3.85
CA ASP A 93 -16.77 3.10 3.28
C ASP A 93 -15.39 3.77 3.40
N TYR A 94 -14.49 3.20 4.21
CA TYR A 94 -13.17 3.77 4.45
C TYR A 94 -12.08 2.72 4.64
N ILE A 95 -10.85 3.12 4.32
CA ILE A 95 -9.60 2.39 4.54
C ILE A 95 -8.77 3.20 5.53
N ASP A 96 -8.17 2.56 6.54
CA ASP A 96 -7.37 3.28 7.53
C ASP A 96 -5.99 3.65 6.99
N LEU A 97 -5.32 2.74 6.26
CA LEU A 97 -4.04 3.00 5.61
C LEU A 97 -4.07 2.53 4.15
N TYR A 98 -3.89 3.46 3.22
CA TYR A 98 -3.82 3.16 1.79
C TYR A 98 -2.39 3.31 1.29
N GLN A 99 -1.82 2.24 0.73
CA GLN A 99 -0.40 2.18 0.39
C GLN A 99 -0.17 2.11 -1.12
N LEU A 100 0.85 2.80 -1.61
CA LEU A 100 1.40 2.59 -2.94
C LEU A 100 2.27 1.32 -2.89
N HIS A 101 1.89 0.26 -3.64
CA HIS A 101 2.44 -1.09 -3.44
C HIS A 101 3.90 -1.25 -3.90
N TRP A 102 4.31 -0.51 -4.95
CA TRP A 102 5.69 -0.38 -5.41
C TRP A 102 5.85 0.86 -6.29
N PRO A 103 7.08 1.37 -6.50
CA PRO A 103 7.32 2.55 -7.33
C PRO A 103 6.77 2.40 -8.75
N GLU A 104 6.22 3.50 -9.30
CA GLU A 104 5.81 3.57 -10.71
C GLU A 104 6.99 3.84 -11.64
N ARG A 105 7.91 4.70 -11.19
CA ARG A 105 9.08 5.11 -11.97
C ARG A 105 10.08 3.98 -12.16
N ASN A 106 10.98 4.16 -13.13
CA ASN A 106 12.13 3.26 -13.28
C ASN A 106 13.05 3.36 -12.06
N THR A 107 12.99 2.33 -11.22
CA THR A 107 13.88 2.15 -10.07
C THR A 107 13.94 0.68 -9.68
N ASN A 108 14.86 0.32 -8.80
CA ASN A 108 14.99 -1.05 -8.32
C ASN A 108 14.13 -1.28 -7.08
N PHE A 109 13.34 -2.33 -7.10
CA PHE A 109 12.57 -2.85 -5.97
C PHE A 109 12.48 -4.38 -6.06
N PHE A 110 11.92 -5.05 -5.07
CA PHE A 110 11.84 -6.52 -4.99
C PHE A 110 13.21 -7.21 -5.10
N GLY A 111 14.26 -6.62 -4.53
CA GLY A 111 15.60 -7.21 -4.51
C GLY A 111 16.39 -7.08 -5.82
N LYS A 112 15.88 -6.36 -6.82
CA LYS A 112 16.63 -6.07 -8.04
C LYS A 112 17.86 -5.22 -7.70
N LEU A 113 19.03 -5.62 -8.21
CA LEU A 113 20.30 -4.89 -8.13
C LEU A 113 20.66 -4.27 -9.48
N GLY A 114 21.68 -3.40 -9.49
CA GLY A 114 22.18 -2.79 -10.72
C GLY A 114 21.21 -1.72 -11.25
N TYR A 115 21.12 -0.59 -10.55
CA TYR A 115 20.29 0.53 -10.99
C TYR A 115 20.85 1.15 -12.29
N GLU A 116 20.01 1.22 -13.31
CA GLU A 116 20.26 1.92 -14.56
C GLU A 116 19.25 3.06 -14.70
N HIS A 117 19.76 4.28 -14.84
CA HIS A 117 18.91 5.45 -14.98
C HIS A 117 18.29 5.53 -16.38
N ASP A 118 17.01 5.89 -16.43
CA ASP A 118 16.27 6.07 -17.68
C ASP A 118 15.43 7.35 -17.59
N ASP A 119 15.95 8.43 -18.21
CA ASP A 119 15.29 9.72 -18.29
C ASP A 119 14.07 9.74 -19.22
N SER A 120 13.91 8.71 -20.07
CA SER A 120 12.78 8.61 -21.01
C SER A 120 11.54 7.97 -20.38
N SER A 121 11.65 7.39 -19.20
CA SER A 121 10.51 6.73 -18.55
C SER A 121 9.47 7.75 -18.08
N GLU A 122 8.25 7.60 -18.58
CA GLU A 122 7.11 8.41 -18.15
C GLU A 122 6.49 7.81 -16.89
N TRP A 123 6.19 8.64 -15.90
CA TRP A 123 5.52 8.26 -14.66
C TRP A 123 4.81 9.45 -14.01
N ASN A 124 3.79 9.21 -13.18
CA ASN A 124 3.09 10.28 -12.48
C ASN A 124 4.00 10.88 -11.39
N GLN A 125 4.19 12.19 -11.44
CA GLN A 125 5.06 12.89 -10.50
C GLN A 125 4.54 12.76 -9.07
N PHE A 126 5.41 12.76 -8.08
CA PHE A 126 5.05 12.60 -6.67
C PHE A 126 4.01 13.62 -6.20
N GLU A 127 4.05 14.86 -6.67
CA GLU A 127 3.08 15.89 -6.32
C GLU A 127 1.68 15.54 -6.85
N ASP A 128 1.56 15.05 -8.07
CA ASP A 128 0.28 14.63 -8.67
C ASP A 128 -0.31 13.41 -7.94
N VAL A 129 0.55 12.48 -7.55
CA VAL A 129 0.17 11.30 -6.77
C VAL A 129 -0.35 11.72 -5.39
N LEU A 130 0.39 12.58 -4.68
CA LEU A 130 -0.05 13.12 -3.38
C LEU A 130 -1.34 13.92 -3.51
N GLY A 131 -1.49 14.75 -4.55
CA GLY A 131 -2.73 15.48 -4.83
C GLY A 131 -3.92 14.56 -5.11
N SER A 132 -3.68 13.40 -5.73
CA SER A 132 -4.70 12.37 -5.93
C SER A 132 -5.10 11.72 -4.59
N LEU A 133 -4.13 11.39 -3.76
CA LEU A 133 -4.36 10.83 -2.42
C LEU A 133 -5.12 11.82 -1.53
N GLN A 134 -4.78 13.12 -1.59
CA GLN A 134 -5.52 14.16 -0.86
C GLN A 134 -7.01 14.14 -1.16
N LYS A 135 -7.40 14.01 -2.44
CA LYS A 135 -8.82 13.94 -2.82
C LYS A 135 -9.54 12.75 -2.19
N PHE A 136 -8.84 11.63 -1.97
CA PHE A 136 -9.45 10.46 -1.32
C PHE A 136 -9.54 10.64 0.20
N VAL A 137 -8.58 11.35 0.81
CA VAL A 137 -8.64 11.75 2.23
C VAL A 137 -9.80 12.72 2.44
N ASP A 138 -9.91 13.77 1.61
CA ASP A 138 -10.99 14.77 1.70
C ASP A 138 -12.38 14.15 1.51
N ALA A 139 -12.47 13.11 0.66
CA ALA A 139 -13.68 12.34 0.45
C ALA A 139 -13.99 11.33 1.58
N GLY A 140 -13.14 11.22 2.61
CA GLY A 140 -13.28 10.27 3.71
C GLY A 140 -13.09 8.79 3.32
N LYS A 141 -12.58 8.52 2.12
CA LYS A 141 -12.36 7.15 1.62
C LYS A 141 -11.12 6.48 2.19
N ILE A 142 -10.09 7.27 2.48
CA ILE A 142 -8.85 6.82 3.14
C ILE A 142 -8.53 7.78 4.28
N ARG A 143 -7.90 7.27 5.34
CA ARG A 143 -7.50 8.07 6.49
C ARG A 143 -6.05 8.50 6.38
N GLU A 144 -5.17 7.52 6.19
CA GLU A 144 -3.73 7.69 6.14
C GLU A 144 -3.15 7.08 4.86
N VAL A 145 -1.98 7.55 4.46
CA VAL A 145 -1.27 7.08 3.27
C VAL A 145 0.08 6.50 3.64
N GLY A 146 0.54 5.51 2.85
CA GLY A 146 1.82 4.85 3.06
C GLY A 146 2.47 4.39 1.77
N LEU A 147 3.70 3.94 1.90
CA LEU A 147 4.52 3.44 0.81
C LEU A 147 4.86 1.97 1.03
N SER A 148 5.15 1.26 -0.05
CA SER A 148 5.72 -0.09 0.00
C SER A 148 6.76 -0.25 -1.10
N ASN A 149 7.83 -1.00 -0.82
CA ASN A 149 8.92 -1.24 -1.74
C ASN A 149 9.59 0.03 -2.31
N GLU A 150 9.46 1.14 -1.60
CA GLU A 150 10.02 2.41 -2.02
C GLU A 150 11.49 2.54 -1.61
N THR A 151 12.22 3.35 -2.35
CA THR A 151 13.63 3.65 -2.09
C THR A 151 13.80 4.80 -1.10
N PRO A 152 14.98 4.96 -0.46
CA PRO A 152 15.25 6.11 0.41
C PRO A 152 15.00 7.45 -0.30
N TRP A 153 15.39 7.58 -1.57
CA TRP A 153 15.17 8.79 -2.35
C TRP A 153 13.68 9.09 -2.54
N GLY A 154 12.89 8.08 -2.92
CA GLY A 154 11.45 8.28 -3.14
C GLY A 154 10.71 8.60 -1.84
N VAL A 155 11.05 7.93 -0.72
CA VAL A 155 10.48 8.25 0.60
C VAL A 155 10.76 9.71 0.96
N SER A 156 12.03 10.14 0.84
CA SER A 156 12.42 11.52 1.17
C SER A 156 11.68 12.54 0.30
N LYS A 157 11.51 12.26 -1.00
CA LYS A 157 10.78 13.15 -1.92
C LYS A 157 9.29 13.26 -1.59
N TYR A 158 8.63 12.17 -1.26
CA TYR A 158 7.24 12.21 -0.78
C TYR A 158 7.10 13.03 0.51
N LEU A 159 8.00 12.86 1.46
CA LEU A 159 7.96 13.59 2.74
C LEU A 159 8.24 15.08 2.56
N GLU A 160 9.22 15.43 1.72
CA GLU A 160 9.57 16.81 1.36
C GLU A 160 8.36 17.54 0.75
N LEU A 161 7.78 16.99 -0.32
CA LEU A 161 6.62 17.57 -1.00
C LEU A 161 5.39 17.65 -0.12
N SER A 162 5.13 16.63 0.69
CA SER A 162 4.05 16.65 1.67
C SER A 162 4.18 17.86 2.61
N LYS A 163 5.38 18.11 3.13
CA LYS A 163 5.66 19.23 4.02
C LYS A 163 5.55 20.58 3.32
N GLU A 164 6.13 20.69 2.11
CA GLU A 164 6.18 21.95 1.36
C GLU A 164 4.81 22.38 0.82
N LYS A 165 4.00 21.42 0.41
CA LYS A 165 2.71 21.66 -0.25
C LYS A 165 1.50 21.46 0.64
N GLY A 166 1.70 21.02 1.89
CA GLY A 166 0.58 20.69 2.79
C GLY A 166 -0.25 19.50 2.32
N LEU A 167 0.38 18.54 1.63
CA LEU A 167 -0.25 17.32 1.11
C LEU A 167 -0.15 16.17 2.11
N PRO A 168 -0.89 15.05 1.92
CA PRO A 168 -0.87 13.93 2.85
C PRO A 168 0.54 13.39 3.10
N ARG A 169 0.86 13.20 4.38
CA ARG A 169 2.17 12.68 4.78
C ARG A 169 2.18 11.16 4.74
N MET A 170 3.19 10.58 4.12
CA MET A 170 3.41 9.13 4.19
C MET A 170 3.70 8.70 5.63
N MET A 171 2.82 7.88 6.20
CA MET A 171 2.88 7.45 7.61
C MET A 171 3.76 6.21 7.81
N SER A 172 3.86 5.38 6.77
CA SER A 172 4.58 4.10 6.84
C SER A 172 5.32 3.80 5.55
N ILE A 173 6.34 2.97 5.70
CA ILE A 173 7.02 2.26 4.61
C ILE A 173 6.95 0.76 4.86
N GLN A 174 6.45 -0.01 3.90
CA GLN A 174 6.38 -1.47 3.99
C GLN A 174 7.42 -2.10 3.08
N ASN A 175 8.50 -2.62 3.68
CA ASN A 175 9.64 -3.19 2.95
C ASN A 175 10.08 -4.52 3.58
N PRO A 176 10.85 -5.36 2.84
CA PRO A 176 11.38 -6.61 3.40
C PRO A 176 12.38 -6.31 4.51
N TYR A 177 12.21 -6.95 5.65
CA TYR A 177 13.14 -6.83 6.75
C TYR A 177 13.05 -8.05 7.68
N ASN A 178 14.17 -8.76 7.83
CA ASN A 178 14.31 -9.90 8.72
C ASN A 178 15.77 -10.13 9.07
N LEU A 179 16.07 -11.16 9.86
CA LEU A 179 17.45 -11.46 10.31
C LEU A 179 18.42 -11.78 9.15
N LEU A 180 17.91 -12.28 8.02
CA LEU A 180 18.72 -12.65 6.84
C LEU A 180 18.76 -11.52 5.80
N ASN A 181 17.71 -10.67 5.72
CA ASN A 181 17.65 -9.53 4.82
C ASN A 181 17.57 -8.23 5.61
N ARG A 182 18.71 -7.58 5.77
CA ARG A 182 18.87 -6.33 6.50
C ARG A 182 19.15 -5.12 5.60
N THR A 183 18.84 -5.23 4.31
CA THR A 183 19.08 -4.15 3.32
C THR A 183 18.35 -2.85 3.66
N TYR A 184 17.22 -2.94 4.40
CA TYR A 184 16.52 -1.78 4.93
C TYR A 184 17.42 -0.86 5.78
N GLU A 185 18.36 -1.42 6.51
CA GLU A 185 19.26 -0.67 7.41
C GLU A 185 20.29 0.17 6.64
N VAL A 186 20.54 -0.12 5.37
CA VAL A 186 21.56 0.60 4.57
C VAL A 186 21.15 2.05 4.28
N GLY A 187 19.86 2.34 4.18
CA GLY A 187 19.40 3.70 3.88
C GLY A 187 18.06 4.06 4.50
N LEU A 188 17.08 3.19 4.41
CA LEU A 188 15.71 3.48 4.87
C LEU A 188 15.59 3.60 6.40
N ALA A 189 16.41 2.89 7.16
CA ALA A 189 16.36 2.95 8.63
C ALA A 189 16.66 4.36 9.15
N GLU A 190 17.66 5.04 8.60
CA GLU A 190 17.96 6.42 8.99
C GLU A 190 16.83 7.38 8.66
N VAL A 191 16.27 7.29 7.43
CA VAL A 191 15.10 8.07 7.02
C VAL A 191 13.92 7.82 7.96
N SER A 192 13.64 6.55 8.28
CA SER A 192 12.53 6.19 9.17
C SER A 192 12.66 6.78 10.57
N VAL A 193 13.87 6.76 11.14
CA VAL A 193 14.10 7.29 12.49
C VAL A 193 14.05 8.82 12.49
N ARG A 194 14.73 9.47 11.54
CA ARG A 194 14.81 10.94 11.48
C ARG A 194 13.47 11.58 11.13
N ASP A 195 12.80 11.03 10.14
CA ASP A 195 11.52 11.55 9.64
C ASP A 195 10.31 10.90 10.30
N LYS A 196 10.49 10.00 11.27
CA LYS A 196 9.42 9.33 12.03
C LYS A 196 8.38 8.68 11.11
N ILE A 197 8.83 7.90 10.11
CA ILE A 197 8.00 7.07 9.27
C ILE A 197 8.05 5.61 9.78
N GLY A 198 6.89 5.01 10.02
CA GLY A 198 6.82 3.66 10.60
C GLY A 198 7.23 2.58 9.59
N LEU A 199 7.97 1.54 10.05
CA LEU A 199 8.24 0.36 9.25
C LEU A 199 7.17 -0.71 9.47
N LEU A 200 6.58 -1.19 8.37
CA LEU A 200 5.80 -2.43 8.31
C LEU A 200 6.70 -3.49 7.63
N ALA A 201 7.31 -4.35 8.43
CA ALA A 201 8.22 -5.37 7.90
C ALA A 201 7.42 -6.52 7.26
N TYR A 202 7.71 -6.86 5.98
CA TYR A 202 7.18 -8.08 5.38
C TYR A 202 8.27 -9.16 5.25
N SER A 203 7.86 -10.42 5.11
CA SER A 203 8.74 -11.60 5.16
C SER A 203 9.64 -11.62 6.41
N PRO A 204 9.07 -11.50 7.61
CA PRO A 204 9.86 -11.41 8.85
C PRO A 204 10.47 -12.76 9.27
N LEU A 205 9.99 -13.86 8.67
CA LEU A 205 10.42 -15.25 8.91
C LEU A 205 11.05 -15.87 7.68
#